data_ddf73c5cea362cba54e5bb682c7bfb53
#
_entry.id   ddf73c5cea362cba54e5bb682c7bfb53
#
_cell.length_a   1.000
_cell.length_b   1.000
_cell.length_c   1.000
_cell.angle_alpha   90.00
_cell.angle_beta   90.00
_cell.angle_gamma   90.00
#
_symmetry.space_group_name_H-M   'P 1'
#
loop_
_entity.id
_entity.type
_entity.pdbx_description
1 polymer ?
#
loop_
_entity_poly.entity_id
_entity_poly.type
_entity_poly.pdbx_seq_one_letter_code
_entity_poly.pdbx_strand_id
1 'polypeptide(L)'
;MKPAVIACVLTFACRAQHEDHPSMPGMDMPAPAAAPMEHAASGTSVNPRSSPMDMIHKRLGGWAFMFHGVAFLVEGQETGPRGHDKLFAPNWFMGTAAHSAGRGTLEFRSMLSLDPATITDRRYPLLFQTGETAYGTPLVDAQHPHDLFMELSARYTRPLSESTSLLLYFAPVGDPALGPVAFPHRISAMELPQATLSHHLQDSTHISNEVVTAGLVRRSFRIEASGFHGAEPNENRWNIDYGMIDSWAARLTWTPNDNWAAQISAGRLNHPEAAEPGDIIRSTASLTYNRPLPRGNWASSVIWGRNHKTAQQRNLNSYLAESVLQFERRNYVTGRVELVDKDELFDDQPQLEEQLARTAGSTFRVLAYTLGYTRDVNLVRWLVTGIGGNLTLYSVPAAIRPYYGDHPAAFLFFLRARLKGAGPMSHMHHGS
;
A
#
# COMPACT_ATOMS: atom_id res chain seq x y z
N MET A 1 -26.58 6.59 24.93
CA MET A 1 -25.92 5.41 25.56
C MET A 1 -24.43 5.62 25.48
N LYS A 2 -23.70 5.49 26.59
CA LYS A 2 -22.29 5.92 26.73
C LYS A 2 -21.33 4.97 25.98
N PRO A 3 -20.21 5.47 25.38
CA PRO A 3 -19.22 4.62 24.75
C PRO A 3 -18.23 4.06 25.79
N ALA A 4 -18.18 2.75 25.93
CA ALA A 4 -17.26 2.03 26.79
C ALA A 4 -16.65 0.84 26.03
N VAL A 5 -15.84 1.08 24.98
CA VAL A 5 -15.12 0.02 24.22
C VAL A 5 -13.70 0.45 23.80
N ILE A 6 -13.08 1.47 24.36
CA ILE A 6 -11.72 1.91 23.96
C ILE A 6 -10.65 1.65 25.04
N ALA A 7 -10.77 0.63 25.85
CA ALA A 7 -9.81 0.43 26.96
C ALA A 7 -9.16 -0.97 27.03
N CYS A 8 -9.04 -1.73 25.94
CA CYS A 8 -8.57 -3.13 26.05
C CYS A 8 -7.36 -3.53 25.18
N VAL A 9 -6.57 -2.62 24.62
CA VAL A 9 -5.42 -2.99 23.76
C VAL A 9 -4.05 -2.61 24.33
N LEU A 10 -3.93 -2.00 25.49
CA LEU A 10 -2.64 -1.43 25.96
C LEU A 10 -2.09 -1.99 27.28
N THR A 11 -2.46 -3.17 27.76
CA THR A 11 -1.86 -3.75 28.97
C THR A 11 -1.37 -5.19 28.78
N PHE A 12 -0.29 -5.35 28.03
CA PHE A 12 0.62 -6.49 28.15
C PHE A 12 2.06 -6.01 28.40
N ALA A 13 2.29 -5.45 29.59
CA ALA A 13 3.63 -5.32 30.13
C ALA A 13 3.90 -6.56 31.00
N CYS A 14 4.45 -7.62 30.41
CA CYS A 14 4.86 -8.80 31.13
C CYS A 14 6.28 -8.58 31.66
N ARG A 15 6.41 -8.48 32.98
CA ARG A 15 7.70 -8.57 33.70
C ARG A 15 8.23 -10.00 33.55
N ALA A 16 9.32 -10.18 32.83
CA ALA A 16 10.07 -11.43 32.83
C ALA A 16 11.09 -11.41 33.99
N GLN A 17 10.92 -12.31 34.95
CA GLN A 17 11.97 -12.67 35.89
C GLN A 17 12.98 -13.57 35.20
N HIS A 18 14.26 -13.26 35.33
CA HIS A 18 15.37 -14.13 34.98
C HIS A 18 15.45 -15.28 35.99
N GLU A 19 15.29 -16.50 35.51
CA GLU A 19 15.80 -17.69 36.22
C GLU A 19 16.92 -18.31 35.38
N ASP A 20 18.12 -18.35 35.98
CA ASP A 20 19.29 -19.01 35.41
C ASP A 20 19.11 -20.55 35.50
N HIS A 21 19.06 -21.21 34.33
CA HIS A 21 19.17 -22.67 34.27
C HIS A 21 20.52 -23.06 33.64
N PRO A 22 21.19 -24.09 34.18
CA PRO A 22 22.52 -24.53 33.76
C PRO A 22 22.48 -25.18 32.35
N SER A 23 23.46 -24.81 31.53
CA SER A 23 23.68 -25.31 30.16
C SER A 23 23.99 -26.82 30.15
N MET A 24 23.20 -27.61 29.42
CA MET A 24 23.59 -28.96 29.01
C MET A 24 24.47 -28.90 27.75
N PRO A 25 25.56 -29.68 27.66
CA PRO A 25 26.38 -29.71 26.46
C PRO A 25 25.83 -30.70 25.44
N GLY A 26 25.75 -30.25 24.18
CA GLY A 26 25.75 -31.09 23.00
C GLY A 26 24.39 -31.42 22.39
N MET A 27 23.95 -30.51 21.52
CA MET A 27 23.37 -30.78 20.20
C MET A 27 23.31 -29.43 19.46
N ASP A 28 24.37 -29.12 18.76
CA ASP A 28 24.35 -28.09 17.71
C ASP A 28 23.51 -28.62 16.55
N MET A 29 22.19 -28.46 16.68
CA MET A 29 21.34 -28.44 15.49
C MET A 29 21.65 -27.14 14.77
N PRO A 30 22.12 -27.16 13.52
CA PRO A 30 22.25 -25.93 12.75
C PRO A 30 20.88 -25.25 12.76
N ALA A 31 20.83 -24.03 13.26
CA ALA A 31 19.63 -23.22 13.17
C ALA A 31 19.18 -23.26 11.70
N PRO A 32 17.92 -23.60 11.40
CA PRO A 32 17.46 -23.60 10.02
C PRO A 32 17.80 -22.21 9.48
N ALA A 33 18.53 -22.17 8.36
CA ALA A 33 18.86 -20.93 7.69
C ALA A 33 17.55 -20.19 7.54
N ALA A 34 17.42 -19.06 8.24
CA ALA A 34 16.24 -18.23 8.14
C ALA A 34 16.04 -17.96 6.66
N ALA A 35 14.93 -18.44 6.09
CA ALA A 35 14.60 -18.12 4.71
C ALA A 35 14.79 -16.60 4.57
N PRO A 36 15.46 -16.12 3.51
CA PRO A 36 15.72 -14.71 3.35
C PRO A 36 14.36 -14.02 3.52
N MET A 37 14.24 -13.15 4.54
CA MET A 37 13.02 -12.38 4.76
C MET A 37 12.88 -11.52 3.53
N GLU A 38 11.98 -11.92 2.65
CA GLU A 38 11.64 -11.12 1.48
C GLU A 38 11.06 -9.83 2.03
N HIS A 39 11.46 -8.69 1.47
CA HIS A 39 10.89 -7.38 1.78
C HIS A 39 9.45 -7.33 1.23
N ALA A 40 8.62 -8.24 1.75
CA ALA A 40 7.23 -8.37 1.40
C ALA A 40 6.46 -7.13 1.86
N ALA A 41 5.67 -6.61 0.97
CA ALA A 41 4.65 -5.61 1.24
C ALA A 41 3.29 -6.32 1.48
N SER A 42 2.17 -5.80 1.00
CA SER A 42 0.89 -6.51 1.01
C SER A 42 0.94 -7.75 0.10
N GLY A 43 0.18 -8.79 0.45
CA GLY A 43 0.08 -10.02 -0.32
C GLY A 43 1.44 -10.68 -0.60
N THR A 44 1.73 -10.83 -1.87
CA THR A 44 3.00 -11.41 -2.35
C THR A 44 3.91 -10.38 -3.05
N SER A 45 3.53 -9.09 -3.06
CA SER A 45 4.33 -8.01 -3.66
C SER A 45 5.61 -7.75 -2.85
N VAL A 46 6.66 -7.25 -3.51
CA VAL A 46 7.98 -7.05 -2.87
C VAL A 46 8.61 -5.72 -3.26
N ASN A 47 9.18 -5.05 -2.25
CA ASN A 47 10.12 -3.95 -2.43
C ASN A 47 11.55 -4.50 -2.71
N PRO A 48 12.48 -3.69 -3.23
CA PRO A 48 13.91 -4.05 -3.28
C PRO A 48 14.44 -4.50 -1.91
N ARG A 49 15.27 -5.54 -1.87
CA ARG A 49 15.82 -6.10 -0.61
C ARG A 49 16.66 -5.13 0.19
N SER A 50 17.24 -4.12 -0.43
CA SER A 50 17.99 -3.04 0.23
C SER A 50 17.09 -2.00 0.92
N SER A 51 15.74 -2.11 0.78
CA SER A 51 14.81 -1.16 1.41
C SER A 51 14.92 -1.19 2.93
N PRO A 52 14.93 -0.03 3.61
CA PRO A 52 14.94 0.00 5.06
C PRO A 52 13.63 -0.60 5.61
N MET A 53 13.76 -1.35 6.70
CA MET A 53 12.64 -1.95 7.41
C MET A 53 12.61 -1.44 8.85
N ASP A 54 11.79 -0.43 9.11
CA ASP A 54 11.51 0.05 10.46
C ASP A 54 10.48 -0.87 11.13
N MET A 55 10.93 -2.03 11.63
CA MET A 55 10.09 -3.05 12.22
C MET A 55 10.57 -3.47 13.60
N ILE A 56 9.64 -3.84 14.46
CA ILE A 56 9.93 -4.51 15.73
C ILE A 56 10.01 -6.00 15.46
N HIS A 57 11.14 -6.62 15.75
CA HIS A 57 11.35 -8.06 15.61
C HIS A 57 11.37 -8.74 16.99
N LYS A 58 10.65 -9.87 17.12
CA LYS A 58 10.68 -10.71 18.33
C LYS A 58 10.68 -12.19 17.93
N ARG A 59 11.49 -12.99 18.62
CA ARG A 59 11.45 -14.47 18.49
C ARG A 59 10.95 -15.08 19.79
N LEU A 60 10.03 -16.06 19.68
CA LEU A 60 9.48 -16.76 20.82
C LEU A 60 9.01 -18.16 20.38
N GLY A 61 9.49 -19.21 21.03
CA GLY A 61 9.04 -20.59 20.81
C GLY A 61 9.15 -21.08 19.35
N GLY A 62 10.21 -20.69 18.63
CA GLY A 62 10.40 -21.05 17.22
C GLY A 62 9.65 -20.15 16.21
N TRP A 63 8.84 -19.20 16.69
CA TRP A 63 8.16 -18.20 15.88
C TRP A 63 8.98 -16.93 15.75
N ALA A 64 8.98 -16.37 14.56
CA ALA A 64 9.50 -15.02 14.28
C ALA A 64 8.34 -14.07 14.09
N PHE A 65 8.24 -13.05 14.93
CA PHE A 65 7.22 -12.00 14.86
C PHE A 65 7.84 -10.72 14.34
N MET A 66 7.09 -10.02 13.50
CA MET A 66 7.43 -8.67 13.00
C MET A 66 6.22 -7.76 13.14
N PHE A 67 6.45 -6.52 13.58
CA PHE A 67 5.41 -5.51 13.71
C PHE A 67 5.90 -4.20 13.12
N HIS A 68 5.10 -3.58 12.30
CA HIS A 68 5.33 -2.25 11.77
C HIS A 68 4.02 -1.53 11.50
N GLY A 69 4.08 -0.23 11.27
CA GLY A 69 2.89 0.57 10.99
C GLY A 69 3.23 2.05 10.97
N VAL A 70 2.32 2.80 10.40
CA VAL A 70 2.37 4.25 10.32
C VAL A 70 1.00 4.84 10.56
N ALA A 71 0.97 6.00 11.23
CA ALA A 71 -0.21 6.83 11.36
C ALA A 71 0.17 8.27 11.05
N PHE A 72 -0.74 8.98 10.39
CA PHE A 72 -0.62 10.40 10.11
C PHE A 72 -1.80 11.14 10.75
N LEU A 73 -1.58 12.37 11.18
CA LEU A 73 -2.63 13.35 11.44
C LEU A 73 -2.42 14.49 10.45
N VAL A 74 -3.36 14.66 9.56
CA VAL A 74 -3.23 15.52 8.37
C VAL A 74 -4.25 16.64 8.40
N GLU A 75 -3.79 17.86 8.25
CA GLU A 75 -4.60 19.01 7.85
C GLU A 75 -4.43 19.20 6.36
N GLY A 76 -5.49 18.97 5.59
CA GLY A 76 -5.54 19.11 4.14
C GLY A 76 -6.30 20.37 3.74
N GLN A 77 -5.76 21.12 2.79
CA GLN A 77 -6.39 22.31 2.21
C GLN A 77 -6.25 22.26 0.69
N GLU A 78 -7.37 22.45 0.00
CA GLU A 78 -7.42 22.41 -1.46
C GLU A 78 -8.00 23.72 -1.99
N THR A 79 -7.54 24.13 -3.17
CA THR A 79 -7.98 25.36 -3.83
C THR A 79 -8.92 25.07 -4.99
N GLY A 80 -9.63 26.11 -5.43
CA GLY A 80 -10.57 26.03 -6.55
C GLY A 80 -12.00 25.73 -6.10
N PRO A 81 -12.96 25.79 -7.05
CA PRO A 81 -14.38 25.63 -6.74
C PRO A 81 -14.77 24.26 -6.17
N ARG A 82 -13.96 23.21 -6.41
CA ARG A 82 -14.18 21.84 -5.95
C ARG A 82 -13.20 21.42 -4.84
N GLY A 83 -12.36 22.35 -4.38
CA GLY A 83 -11.43 22.09 -3.28
C GLY A 83 -12.15 22.07 -1.94
N HIS A 84 -11.70 21.21 -1.03
CA HIS A 84 -12.21 21.07 0.33
C HIS A 84 -11.07 21.02 1.34
N ASP A 85 -11.37 21.44 2.56
CA ASP A 85 -10.44 21.40 3.68
C ASP A 85 -10.90 20.35 4.69
N LYS A 86 -9.95 19.59 5.25
CA LYS A 86 -10.29 18.57 6.25
C LYS A 86 -9.10 18.17 7.11
N LEU A 87 -9.37 17.94 8.41
CA LEU A 87 -8.52 17.20 9.32
C LEU A 87 -8.88 15.71 9.27
N PHE A 88 -7.92 14.83 8.97
CA PHE A 88 -8.10 13.38 8.89
C PHE A 88 -6.84 12.64 9.31
N ALA A 89 -6.95 11.34 9.61
CA ALA A 89 -5.81 10.59 10.13
C ALA A 89 -5.70 9.19 9.51
N PRO A 90 -5.12 9.06 8.31
CA PRO A 90 -4.90 7.76 7.68
C PRO A 90 -3.82 6.97 8.42
N ASN A 91 -4.03 5.67 8.52
CA ASN A 91 -3.13 4.80 9.28
C ASN A 91 -3.23 3.34 8.83
N TRP A 92 -2.18 2.55 9.15
CA TRP A 92 -2.21 1.10 9.05
C TRP A 92 -1.16 0.48 9.98
N PHE A 93 -1.43 -0.75 10.42
CA PHE A 93 -0.58 -1.54 11.30
C PHE A 93 -0.53 -2.97 10.80
N MET A 94 0.68 -3.53 10.67
CA MET A 94 0.88 -4.90 10.22
C MET A 94 1.64 -5.71 11.27
N GLY A 95 1.14 -6.92 11.52
CA GLY A 95 1.81 -7.96 12.28
C GLY A 95 2.01 -9.21 11.43
N THR A 96 3.21 -9.80 11.52
CA THR A 96 3.53 -11.07 10.86
C THR A 96 4.04 -12.07 11.88
N ALA A 97 3.65 -13.35 11.73
CA ALA A 97 4.16 -14.48 12.52
C ALA A 97 4.61 -15.58 11.56
N ALA A 98 5.90 -15.90 11.56
CA ALA A 98 6.48 -16.94 10.70
C ALA A 98 7.09 -18.09 11.50
N HIS A 99 6.88 -19.30 11.02
CA HIS A 99 7.38 -20.54 11.64
C HIS A 99 7.79 -21.55 10.58
N SER A 100 8.79 -22.38 10.88
CA SER A 100 9.15 -23.51 10.03
C SER A 100 8.04 -24.57 10.06
N ALA A 101 7.55 -24.98 8.90
CA ALA A 101 6.49 -25.98 8.74
C ALA A 101 6.93 -27.06 7.73
N GLY A 102 7.26 -28.25 8.21
CA GLY A 102 7.83 -29.31 7.38
C GLY A 102 9.11 -28.84 6.69
N ARG A 103 9.13 -28.87 5.34
CA ARG A 103 10.27 -28.44 4.52
C ARG A 103 10.15 -26.97 4.05
N GLY A 104 9.22 -26.20 4.59
CA GLY A 104 8.96 -24.83 4.19
C GLY A 104 8.77 -23.90 5.38
N THR A 105 8.34 -22.69 5.09
CA THR A 105 7.98 -21.66 6.07
C THR A 105 6.51 -21.32 5.93
N LEU A 106 5.77 -21.37 7.01
CA LEU A 106 4.41 -20.86 7.13
C LEU A 106 4.46 -19.48 7.78
N GLU A 107 3.79 -18.53 7.17
CA GLU A 107 3.67 -17.16 7.66
C GLU A 107 2.18 -16.78 7.74
N PHE A 108 1.79 -16.20 8.84
CA PHE A 108 0.51 -15.54 9.01
C PHE A 108 0.73 -14.04 9.05
N ARG A 109 -0.14 -13.28 8.41
CA ARG A 109 -0.08 -11.82 8.40
C ARG A 109 -1.45 -11.24 8.70
N SER A 110 -1.46 -10.19 9.51
CA SER A 110 -2.63 -9.35 9.75
C SER A 110 -2.24 -7.90 9.52
N MET A 111 -2.96 -7.21 8.67
CA MET A 111 -2.85 -5.77 8.46
C MET A 111 -4.21 -5.12 8.72
N LEU A 112 -4.20 -4.14 9.59
CA LEU A 112 -5.40 -3.43 10.05
C LEU A 112 -5.25 -1.93 9.83
N SER A 113 -6.37 -1.25 9.54
CA SER A 113 -6.46 0.20 9.55
C SER A 113 -7.58 0.68 10.46
N LEU A 114 -7.34 1.76 11.17
CA LEU A 114 -8.36 2.48 11.92
C LEU A 114 -8.96 3.65 11.12
N ASP A 115 -8.72 3.74 9.83
CA ASP A 115 -9.29 4.75 8.95
C ASP A 115 -10.81 4.90 9.13
N PRO A 116 -11.61 3.80 9.27
CA PRO A 116 -13.05 3.91 9.50
C PRO A 116 -13.44 4.69 10.77
N ALA A 117 -12.52 4.78 11.75
CA ALA A 117 -12.73 5.55 12.99
C ALA A 117 -12.09 6.93 12.94
N THR A 118 -11.09 7.16 12.09
CA THR A 118 -10.24 8.37 12.09
C THR A 118 -10.44 9.26 10.87
N ILE A 119 -11.21 8.79 9.88
CA ILE A 119 -11.62 9.55 8.69
C ILE A 119 -13.15 9.67 8.71
N THR A 120 -13.64 10.83 9.12
CA THR A 120 -15.09 11.12 9.17
C THR A 120 -15.69 11.18 7.76
N ASP A 121 -17.02 11.09 7.65
CA ASP A 121 -17.77 11.21 6.40
C ASP A 121 -17.33 10.24 5.31
N ARG A 122 -16.67 9.12 5.70
CA ARG A 122 -16.21 8.05 4.82
C ARG A 122 -15.35 8.54 3.65
N ARG A 123 -14.67 9.70 3.78
CA ARG A 123 -13.81 10.27 2.74
C ARG A 123 -12.88 11.34 3.28
N TYR A 124 -11.79 11.58 2.57
CA TYR A 124 -10.96 12.76 2.75
C TYR A 124 -10.73 13.46 1.39
N PRO A 125 -10.56 14.79 1.36
CA PRO A 125 -10.37 15.53 0.13
C PRO A 125 -9.12 15.07 -0.63
N LEU A 126 -9.28 14.86 -1.92
CA LEU A 126 -8.19 14.61 -2.86
C LEU A 126 -8.68 14.98 -4.26
N LEU A 127 -8.38 16.19 -4.70
CA LEU A 127 -8.78 16.71 -6.01
C LEU A 127 -8.47 15.72 -7.12
N PHE A 128 -9.44 15.52 -8.02
CA PHE A 128 -9.40 14.61 -9.17
C PHE A 128 -9.39 13.12 -8.80
N GLN A 129 -9.47 12.75 -7.54
CA GLN A 129 -9.64 11.34 -7.19
C GLN A 129 -11.10 10.95 -7.32
N THR A 130 -11.31 9.76 -7.89
CA THR A 130 -12.62 9.16 -8.15
C THR A 130 -12.56 7.66 -7.86
N GLY A 131 -13.69 7.01 -7.85
CA GLY A 131 -13.87 5.60 -7.57
C GLY A 131 -14.54 5.35 -6.23
N GLU A 132 -15.31 4.27 -6.15
CA GLU A 132 -16.14 3.88 -5.03
C GLU A 132 -17.28 4.87 -4.68
N THR A 133 -18.00 4.56 -3.61
CA THR A 133 -19.15 5.35 -3.14
C THR A 133 -19.04 5.68 -1.65
N ALA A 134 -19.73 6.73 -1.22
CA ALA A 134 -20.00 7.01 0.16
C ALA A 134 -21.47 7.45 0.32
N TYR A 135 -22.19 6.80 1.23
CA TYR A 135 -23.64 7.03 1.44
C TYR A 135 -24.47 6.84 0.15
N GLY A 136 -24.07 5.86 -0.69
CA GLY A 136 -24.74 5.54 -1.97
C GLY A 136 -24.48 6.55 -3.09
N THR A 137 -23.51 7.46 -2.91
CA THR A 137 -23.17 8.50 -3.91
C THR A 137 -21.72 8.28 -4.40
N PRO A 138 -21.43 8.37 -5.70
CA PRO A 138 -20.08 8.31 -6.22
C PRO A 138 -19.15 9.33 -5.53
N LEU A 139 -17.93 8.91 -5.20
CA LEU A 139 -16.91 9.78 -4.68
C LEU A 139 -16.19 10.49 -5.83
N VAL A 140 -16.25 11.81 -5.82
CA VAL A 140 -15.54 12.69 -6.75
C VAL A 140 -14.75 13.71 -5.93
N ASP A 141 -13.49 13.96 -6.33
CA ASP A 141 -12.56 14.83 -5.60
C ASP A 141 -12.33 14.39 -4.16
N ALA A 142 -12.40 13.08 -3.93
CA ALA A 142 -12.24 12.50 -2.60
C ALA A 142 -11.72 11.07 -2.67
N GLN A 143 -10.96 10.68 -1.64
CA GLN A 143 -10.53 9.31 -1.43
C GLN A 143 -11.31 8.69 -0.26
N HIS A 144 -11.75 7.46 -0.44
CA HIS A 144 -12.34 6.63 0.62
C HIS A 144 -11.30 6.20 1.66
N PRO A 145 -11.72 5.88 2.92
CA PRO A 145 -10.85 5.25 3.92
C PRO A 145 -10.56 3.79 3.56
N HIS A 146 -9.44 3.26 4.04
CA HIS A 146 -9.20 1.81 4.02
C HIS A 146 -10.19 1.09 4.93
N ASP A 147 -10.40 -0.20 4.68
CA ASP A 147 -11.15 -1.09 5.56
C ASP A 147 -10.35 -1.42 6.83
N LEU A 148 -11.07 -1.76 7.92
CA LEU A 148 -10.42 -2.24 9.14
C LEU A 148 -9.48 -3.41 8.85
N PHE A 149 -9.93 -4.35 8.04
CA PHE A 149 -9.13 -5.51 7.63
C PHE A 149 -8.55 -5.27 6.24
N MET A 150 -7.28 -4.85 6.17
CA MET A 150 -6.58 -4.66 4.91
C MET A 150 -5.94 -5.98 4.41
N GLU A 151 -5.49 -6.82 5.34
CA GLU A 151 -5.00 -8.18 5.04
C GLU A 151 -5.16 -9.10 6.25
N LEU A 152 -5.72 -10.29 6.00
CA LEU A 152 -5.63 -11.45 6.88
C LEU A 152 -5.20 -12.62 6.01
N SER A 153 -3.98 -13.13 6.19
CA SER A 153 -3.44 -14.10 5.24
C SER A 153 -2.59 -15.19 5.87
N ALA A 154 -2.48 -16.30 5.15
CA ALA A 154 -1.53 -17.35 5.37
C ALA A 154 -0.70 -17.56 4.10
N ARG A 155 0.63 -17.57 4.23
CA ARG A 155 1.57 -17.83 3.13
C ARG A 155 2.43 -19.02 3.47
N TYR A 156 2.55 -19.97 2.55
CA TYR A 156 3.47 -21.09 2.65
C TYR A 156 4.50 -21.04 1.54
N THR A 157 5.77 -20.98 1.91
CA THR A 157 6.89 -21.00 0.96
C THR A 157 7.70 -22.27 1.17
N ARG A 158 7.82 -23.11 0.12
CA ARG A 158 8.52 -24.38 0.16
C ARG A 158 9.67 -24.42 -0.85
N PRO A 159 10.92 -24.57 -0.42
CA PRO A 159 12.02 -24.88 -1.33
C PRO A 159 11.77 -26.21 -2.06
N LEU A 160 11.83 -26.20 -3.37
CA LEU A 160 11.78 -27.38 -4.25
C LEU A 160 13.18 -27.80 -4.65
N SER A 161 14.10 -26.85 -4.82
CA SER A 161 15.52 -27.03 -5.05
C SER A 161 16.29 -25.86 -4.45
N GLU A 162 17.63 -25.84 -4.59
CA GLU A 162 18.47 -24.72 -4.13
C GLU A 162 18.11 -23.36 -4.77
N SER A 163 17.52 -23.37 -5.95
CA SER A 163 17.20 -22.14 -6.70
C SER A 163 15.73 -21.95 -6.99
N THR A 164 14.85 -22.84 -6.53
CA THR A 164 13.42 -22.80 -6.85
C THR A 164 12.58 -23.05 -5.62
N SER A 165 11.58 -22.21 -5.38
CA SER A 165 10.59 -22.37 -4.31
C SER A 165 9.17 -22.30 -4.85
N LEU A 166 8.28 -23.08 -4.28
CA LEU A 166 6.82 -22.94 -4.43
C LEU A 166 6.33 -21.94 -3.40
N LEU A 167 5.46 -21.04 -3.82
CA LEU A 167 4.74 -20.10 -2.97
C LEU A 167 3.24 -20.37 -3.10
N LEU A 168 2.56 -20.49 -1.97
CA LEU A 168 1.11 -20.56 -1.87
C LEU A 168 0.67 -19.46 -0.89
N TYR A 169 -0.39 -18.73 -1.25
CA TYR A 169 -0.94 -17.65 -0.45
C TYR A 169 -2.46 -17.76 -0.46
N PHE A 170 -3.06 -17.62 0.71
CA PHE A 170 -4.51 -17.59 0.91
C PHE A 170 -4.87 -16.45 1.85
N ALA A 171 -5.88 -15.67 1.50
CA ALA A 171 -6.36 -14.57 2.31
C ALA A 171 -7.89 -14.40 2.17
N PRO A 172 -8.66 -14.48 3.27
CA PRO A 172 -10.04 -13.97 3.28
C PRO A 172 -10.14 -12.53 2.82
N VAL A 173 -9.14 -11.71 3.17
CA VAL A 173 -8.91 -10.37 2.64
C VAL A 173 -7.41 -10.18 2.44
N GLY A 174 -6.99 -9.65 1.29
CA GLY A 174 -5.57 -9.47 0.97
C GLY A 174 -5.32 -8.94 -0.45
N ASP A 175 -4.10 -9.08 -0.92
CA ASP A 175 -3.61 -8.50 -2.17
C ASP A 175 -3.30 -9.61 -3.20
N PRO A 176 -4.05 -9.69 -4.31
CA PRO A 176 -3.78 -10.65 -5.39
C PRO A 176 -2.50 -10.27 -6.16
N ALA A 177 -2.02 -11.20 -7.00
CA ALA A 177 -0.86 -10.97 -7.85
C ALA A 177 -1.19 -10.01 -9.03
N LEU A 178 -1.63 -8.79 -8.71
CA LEU A 178 -2.00 -7.73 -9.66
C LEU A 178 -1.48 -6.38 -9.16
N GLY A 179 -0.78 -5.66 -10.01
CA GLY A 179 -0.27 -4.33 -9.67
C GLY A 179 1.12 -4.32 -9.06
N PRO A 180 1.67 -3.10 -8.88
CA PRO A 180 2.88 -2.84 -8.11
C PRO A 180 2.64 -3.02 -6.61
N VAL A 181 3.66 -2.82 -5.79
CA VAL A 181 3.47 -2.62 -4.35
C VAL A 181 2.51 -1.47 -4.12
N ALA A 182 1.47 -1.68 -3.33
CA ALA A 182 0.46 -0.67 -3.02
C ALA A 182 1.08 0.56 -2.35
N PHE A 183 0.53 1.75 -2.61
CA PHE A 183 1.13 3.02 -2.19
C PHE A 183 1.42 3.10 -0.68
N PRO A 184 0.62 2.54 0.26
CA PRO A 184 0.93 2.60 1.68
C PRO A 184 2.21 1.85 2.07
N HIS A 185 2.61 0.85 1.27
CA HIS A 185 3.77 -0.03 1.52
C HIS A 185 4.92 0.19 0.54
N ARG A 186 4.72 1.02 -0.48
CA ARG A 186 5.75 1.31 -1.48
C ARG A 186 6.81 2.23 -0.91
N ILE A 187 8.07 1.76 -0.90
CA ILE A 187 9.17 2.46 -0.26
C ILE A 187 9.35 3.90 -0.74
N SER A 188 9.03 4.22 -1.99
CA SER A 188 9.13 5.56 -2.57
C SER A 188 7.96 6.49 -2.18
N ALA A 189 6.86 5.96 -1.61
CA ALA A 189 5.65 6.68 -1.24
C ALA A 189 5.48 6.91 0.27
N MET A 190 6.27 6.24 1.12
CA MET A 190 6.06 6.13 2.58
C MET A 190 5.98 7.45 3.35
N GLU A 191 6.40 8.56 2.77
CA GLU A 191 6.38 9.89 3.40
C GLU A 191 5.18 10.74 2.95
N LEU A 192 4.33 10.23 2.05
CA LEU A 192 3.15 10.91 1.54
C LEU A 192 1.89 10.28 2.15
N PRO A 193 1.11 11.03 2.93
CA PRO A 193 -0.07 10.49 3.62
C PRO A 193 -1.25 10.21 2.68
N GLN A 194 -1.32 10.89 1.53
CA GLN A 194 -2.42 10.76 0.58
C GLN A 194 -2.18 9.64 -0.44
N ALA A 195 -3.28 9.03 -0.89
CA ALA A 195 -3.28 8.10 -2.02
C ALA A 195 -2.70 8.74 -3.28
N THR A 196 -2.30 7.90 -4.23
CA THR A 196 -1.95 8.36 -5.59
C THR A 196 -3.22 8.60 -6.40
N LEU A 197 -3.24 9.59 -7.29
CA LEU A 197 -4.34 9.75 -8.24
C LEU A 197 -4.49 8.54 -9.18
N SER A 198 -3.39 7.82 -9.35
CA SER A 198 -3.28 6.61 -10.17
C SER A 198 -3.81 5.35 -9.49
N HIS A 199 -4.23 5.42 -8.22
CA HIS A 199 -4.55 4.28 -7.36
C HIS A 199 -5.49 3.28 -8.03
N HIS A 200 -6.65 3.73 -8.54
CA HIS A 200 -7.65 2.88 -9.18
C HIS A 200 -7.21 2.29 -10.53
N LEU A 201 -6.09 2.75 -11.11
CA LEU A 201 -5.51 2.18 -12.33
C LEU A 201 -4.27 1.31 -12.07
N GLN A 202 -3.73 1.29 -10.85
CA GLN A 202 -2.46 0.64 -10.55
C GLN A 202 -2.54 -0.38 -9.43
N ASP A 203 -3.06 -0.02 -8.25
CA ASP A 203 -2.91 -0.78 -7.02
C ASP A 203 -4.15 -0.82 -6.10
N SER A 204 -5.36 -0.50 -6.59
CA SER A 204 -6.60 -0.52 -5.79
C SER A 204 -6.98 -1.93 -5.30
N THR A 205 -6.53 -2.98 -5.97
CA THR A 205 -6.81 -4.37 -5.59
C THR A 205 -6.05 -4.85 -4.36
N HIS A 206 -5.25 -4.01 -3.69
CA HIS A 206 -4.50 -4.41 -2.51
C HIS A 206 -5.36 -4.79 -1.29
N ILE A 207 -6.65 -4.51 -1.33
CA ILE A 207 -7.69 -5.00 -0.41
C ILE A 207 -8.75 -5.70 -1.25
N SER A 208 -8.52 -6.96 -1.60
CA SER A 208 -9.48 -7.82 -2.30
C SER A 208 -9.87 -8.99 -1.40
N ASN A 209 -11.03 -9.60 -1.67
CA ASN A 209 -11.55 -10.68 -0.85
C ASN A 209 -11.32 -12.06 -1.52
N GLU A 210 -11.31 -13.15 -0.72
CA GLU A 210 -11.12 -14.54 -1.15
C GLU A 210 -9.91 -14.74 -2.08
N VAL A 211 -8.76 -14.17 -1.73
CA VAL A 211 -7.56 -14.26 -2.56
C VAL A 211 -6.87 -15.60 -2.38
N VAL A 212 -6.64 -16.30 -3.48
CA VAL A 212 -5.80 -17.49 -3.56
C VAL A 212 -4.72 -17.26 -4.60
N THR A 213 -3.45 -17.35 -4.21
CA THR A 213 -2.32 -17.17 -5.13
C THR A 213 -1.40 -18.39 -5.10
N ALA A 214 -0.99 -18.85 -6.26
CA ALA A 214 0.09 -19.81 -6.41
C ALA A 214 1.22 -19.19 -7.23
N GLY A 215 2.46 -19.49 -6.85
CA GLY A 215 3.62 -18.93 -7.53
C GLY A 215 4.87 -19.80 -7.47
N LEU A 216 5.76 -19.58 -8.41
CA LEU A 216 7.11 -20.16 -8.45
C LEU A 216 8.13 -19.04 -8.40
N VAL A 217 9.02 -19.13 -7.42
CA VAL A 217 10.19 -18.25 -7.27
C VAL A 217 11.40 -19.02 -7.78
N ARG A 218 12.11 -18.49 -8.77
CA ARG A 218 13.33 -19.08 -9.29
C ARG A 218 14.41 -18.02 -9.44
N ARG A 219 15.43 -18.09 -8.57
CA ARG A 219 16.50 -17.06 -8.51
C ARG A 219 15.89 -15.65 -8.34
N SER A 220 16.09 -14.80 -9.36
CA SER A 220 15.59 -13.41 -9.38
C SER A 220 14.20 -13.24 -9.98
N PHE A 221 13.54 -14.32 -10.41
CA PHE A 221 12.23 -14.28 -11.03
C PHE A 221 11.17 -14.93 -10.14
N ARG A 222 9.99 -14.34 -10.13
CA ARG A 222 8.78 -14.91 -9.53
C ARG A 222 7.65 -14.80 -10.55
N ILE A 223 6.96 -15.88 -10.81
CA ILE A 223 5.73 -15.92 -11.59
C ILE A 223 4.60 -16.36 -10.68
N GLU A 224 3.49 -15.65 -10.71
CA GLU A 224 2.34 -15.85 -9.82
C GLU A 224 1.04 -15.78 -10.60
N ALA A 225 0.03 -16.52 -10.14
CA ALA A 225 -1.34 -16.39 -10.59
C ALA A 225 -2.28 -16.38 -9.39
N SER A 226 -3.31 -15.56 -9.45
CA SER A 226 -4.33 -15.39 -8.40
C SER A 226 -5.73 -15.58 -8.94
N GLY A 227 -6.60 -16.20 -8.13
CA GLY A 227 -8.04 -16.06 -8.19
C GLY A 227 -8.52 -15.26 -6.99
N PHE A 228 -9.52 -14.40 -7.14
CA PHE A 228 -10.03 -13.55 -6.08
C PHE A 228 -11.45 -13.04 -6.40
N HIS A 229 -12.14 -12.46 -5.41
CA HIS A 229 -13.37 -11.72 -5.62
C HIS A 229 -13.05 -10.33 -6.16
N GLY A 230 -13.63 -9.96 -7.30
CA GLY A 230 -13.22 -8.78 -8.06
C GLY A 230 -13.88 -7.48 -7.66
N ALA A 231 -15.03 -7.54 -7.00
CA ALA A 231 -15.70 -6.34 -6.51
C ALA A 231 -14.85 -5.64 -5.43
N GLU A 232 -14.76 -4.33 -5.51
CA GLU A 232 -14.13 -3.51 -4.46
C GLU A 232 -14.94 -3.61 -3.15
N PRO A 233 -14.32 -3.39 -1.98
CA PRO A 233 -15.02 -3.42 -0.70
C PRO A 233 -16.21 -2.46 -0.67
N ASN A 234 -17.27 -2.85 0.03
CA ASN A 234 -18.44 -2.01 0.19
C ASN A 234 -18.21 -0.84 1.16
N GLU A 235 -19.20 0.04 1.33
CA GLU A 235 -19.09 1.21 2.20
C GLU A 235 -19.01 0.89 3.72
N ASN A 236 -19.27 -0.35 4.14
CA ASN A 236 -19.11 -0.77 5.52
C ASN A 236 -17.66 -1.20 5.80
N ARG A 237 -16.79 -0.28 6.04
CA ARG A 237 -15.35 -0.46 6.24
C ARG A 237 -14.95 -1.27 7.50
N TRP A 238 -15.93 -1.83 8.24
CA TRP A 238 -15.70 -2.58 9.48
C TRP A 238 -15.80 -4.09 9.31
N ASN A 239 -16.29 -4.60 8.19
CA ASN A 239 -16.47 -6.02 7.90
C ASN A 239 -15.46 -6.53 6.86
N ILE A 240 -15.56 -7.81 6.53
CA ILE A 240 -14.95 -8.44 5.37
C ILE A 240 -16.10 -8.79 4.43
N ASP A 241 -15.99 -8.41 3.18
CA ASP A 241 -16.99 -8.70 2.16
C ASP A 241 -16.68 -10.05 1.52
N TYR A 242 -17.59 -11.01 1.70
CA TYR A 242 -17.44 -12.33 1.10
C TYR A 242 -18.13 -12.39 -0.27
N GLY A 243 -17.48 -13.02 -1.24
CA GLY A 243 -18.01 -13.22 -2.56
C GLY A 243 -17.47 -14.49 -3.22
N MET A 244 -17.83 -14.74 -4.46
CA MET A 244 -17.24 -15.83 -5.22
C MET A 244 -15.91 -15.39 -5.84
N ILE A 245 -14.99 -16.32 -6.00
CA ILE A 245 -13.78 -16.11 -6.82
C ILE A 245 -14.25 -16.01 -8.28
N ASP A 246 -14.31 -14.81 -8.81
CA ASP A 246 -14.83 -14.48 -10.15
C ASP A 246 -13.83 -13.72 -11.03
N SER A 247 -12.69 -13.37 -10.46
CA SER A 247 -11.63 -12.58 -11.05
C SER A 247 -10.30 -13.32 -10.99
N TRP A 248 -9.39 -12.93 -11.88
CA TRP A 248 -8.08 -13.56 -11.96
C TRP A 248 -7.00 -12.55 -12.32
N ALA A 249 -5.78 -12.84 -11.90
CA ALA A 249 -4.60 -12.07 -12.27
C ALA A 249 -3.35 -12.95 -12.40
N ALA A 250 -2.36 -12.42 -13.10
CA ALA A 250 -1.02 -12.99 -13.16
C ALA A 250 0.02 -11.87 -13.08
N ARG A 251 1.15 -12.16 -12.39
CA ARG A 251 2.26 -11.24 -12.23
C ARG A 251 3.60 -11.95 -12.44
N LEU A 252 4.48 -11.29 -13.18
CA LEU A 252 5.90 -11.62 -13.26
C LEU A 252 6.67 -10.54 -12.50
N THR A 253 7.44 -10.94 -11.49
CA THR A 253 8.34 -10.07 -10.73
C THR A 253 9.78 -10.42 -11.02
N TRP A 254 10.66 -9.43 -11.13
CA TRP A 254 12.09 -9.56 -11.37
C TRP A 254 12.89 -8.72 -10.36
N THR A 255 13.74 -9.39 -9.58
CA THR A 255 14.62 -8.79 -8.57
C THR A 255 16.08 -9.13 -8.87
N PRO A 256 16.73 -8.46 -9.85
CA PRO A 256 18.05 -8.83 -10.35
C PRO A 256 19.15 -8.72 -9.29
N ASN A 257 18.99 -7.82 -8.35
CA ASN A 257 19.87 -7.60 -7.19
C ASN A 257 19.09 -6.96 -6.06
N ASP A 258 19.75 -6.61 -4.97
CA ASP A 258 19.11 -6.07 -3.76
C ASP A 258 18.47 -4.69 -3.96
N ASN A 259 18.88 -3.95 -4.98
CA ASN A 259 18.48 -2.56 -5.19
C ASN A 259 17.29 -2.41 -6.16
N TRP A 260 16.92 -3.44 -6.89
CA TRP A 260 15.90 -3.35 -7.94
C TRP A 260 14.78 -4.37 -7.75
N ALA A 261 13.56 -3.92 -7.94
CA ALA A 261 12.39 -4.76 -8.11
C ALA A 261 11.56 -4.25 -9.29
N ALA A 262 11.21 -5.11 -10.22
CA ALA A 262 10.36 -4.81 -11.36
C ALA A 262 9.21 -5.81 -11.42
N GLN A 263 8.05 -5.39 -11.94
CA GLN A 263 6.93 -6.28 -12.21
C GLN A 263 6.19 -5.87 -13.49
N ILE A 264 5.57 -6.86 -14.11
CA ILE A 264 4.47 -6.71 -15.05
C ILE A 264 3.33 -7.60 -14.60
N SER A 265 2.10 -7.13 -14.71
CA SER A 265 0.92 -7.90 -14.36
C SER A 265 -0.26 -7.58 -15.24
N ALA A 266 -1.18 -8.52 -15.34
CA ALA A 266 -2.48 -8.33 -15.97
C ALA A 266 -3.53 -9.17 -15.26
N GLY A 267 -4.79 -8.69 -15.26
CA GLY A 267 -5.91 -9.39 -14.68
C GLY A 267 -7.24 -8.89 -15.20
N ARG A 268 -8.27 -9.70 -15.01
CA ARG A 268 -9.68 -9.33 -15.23
C ARG A 268 -10.36 -9.22 -13.88
N LEU A 269 -10.95 -8.07 -13.63
CA LEU A 269 -11.79 -7.78 -12.48
C LEU A 269 -13.24 -7.84 -12.93
N ASN A 270 -14.04 -8.66 -12.29
CA ASN A 270 -15.45 -8.81 -12.60
C ASN A 270 -16.24 -7.76 -11.81
N HIS A 271 -16.87 -6.81 -12.51
CA HIS A 271 -17.70 -5.75 -11.95
C HIS A 271 -17.07 -5.11 -10.68
N PRO A 272 -15.85 -4.55 -10.77
CA PRO A 272 -15.14 -4.07 -9.58
C PRO A 272 -15.79 -2.83 -8.95
N GLU A 273 -16.35 -1.94 -9.76
CA GLU A 273 -16.88 -0.64 -9.34
C GLU A 273 -18.39 -0.73 -9.09
N ALA A 274 -18.85 -0.29 -7.91
CA ALA A 274 -20.26 -0.30 -7.57
C ALA A 274 -21.09 0.70 -8.40
N ALA A 275 -20.48 1.81 -8.81
CA ALA A 275 -21.14 2.87 -9.58
C ALA A 275 -21.07 2.64 -11.10
N GLU A 276 -20.17 1.77 -11.59
CA GLU A 276 -19.95 1.56 -13.02
C GLU A 276 -20.23 0.11 -13.46
N PRO A 277 -20.95 -0.09 -14.57
CA PRO A 277 -21.19 -1.43 -15.09
C PRO A 277 -19.97 -1.98 -15.86
N GLY A 278 -19.84 -3.31 -15.82
CA GLY A 278 -18.91 -4.06 -16.65
C GLY A 278 -17.60 -4.42 -15.95
N ASP A 279 -16.82 -5.19 -16.67
CA ASP A 279 -15.53 -5.69 -16.18
C ASP A 279 -14.41 -4.74 -16.54
N ILE A 280 -13.33 -4.83 -15.77
CA ILE A 280 -12.08 -4.14 -16.06
C ILE A 280 -10.99 -5.17 -16.38
N ILE A 281 -10.28 -4.96 -17.50
CA ILE A 281 -9.01 -5.63 -17.77
C ILE A 281 -7.91 -4.65 -17.38
N ARG A 282 -7.21 -4.95 -16.28
CA ARG A 282 -6.10 -4.15 -15.77
C ARG A 282 -4.77 -4.71 -16.23
N SER A 283 -3.88 -3.82 -16.68
CA SER A 283 -2.48 -4.15 -16.98
C SER A 283 -1.57 -3.14 -16.30
N THR A 284 -0.48 -3.61 -15.68
CA THR A 284 0.47 -2.72 -15.01
C THR A 284 1.92 -3.12 -15.29
N ALA A 285 2.80 -2.14 -15.18
CA ALA A 285 4.23 -2.36 -15.13
C ALA A 285 4.86 -1.40 -14.14
N SER A 286 5.86 -1.84 -13.39
CA SER A 286 6.59 -0.97 -12.46
C SER A 286 8.06 -1.34 -12.35
N LEU A 287 8.86 -0.34 -12.02
CA LEU A 287 10.26 -0.46 -11.68
C LEU A 287 10.53 0.35 -10.41
N THR A 288 11.01 -0.31 -9.37
CA THR A 288 11.37 0.31 -8.10
C THR A 288 12.86 0.13 -7.86
N TYR A 289 13.51 1.23 -7.51
CA TYR A 289 14.91 1.29 -7.11
C TYR A 289 15.02 1.72 -5.65
N ASN A 290 15.92 1.09 -4.90
CA ASN A 290 16.29 1.53 -3.56
C ASN A 290 17.79 1.46 -3.37
N ARG A 291 18.36 2.45 -2.68
CA ARG A 291 19.78 2.49 -2.35
C ARG A 291 19.99 3.04 -0.93
N PRO A 292 20.49 2.21 0.00
CA PRO A 292 20.98 2.71 1.26
C PRO A 292 22.15 3.71 1.05
N LEU A 293 22.12 4.80 1.81
CA LEU A 293 23.16 5.83 1.83
C LEU A 293 23.83 5.85 3.21
N PRO A 294 25.05 6.37 3.37
CA PRO A 294 25.74 6.39 4.67
C PRO A 294 24.94 7.06 5.79
N ARG A 295 24.12 8.06 5.48
CA ARG A 295 23.29 8.79 6.43
C ARG A 295 21.84 8.93 5.96
N GLY A 296 21.31 7.92 5.25
CA GLY A 296 19.96 7.95 4.75
C GLY A 296 19.62 6.80 3.79
N ASN A 297 18.67 7.07 2.92
CA ASN A 297 18.20 6.13 1.91
C ASN A 297 17.63 6.89 0.71
N TRP A 298 17.76 6.32 -0.48
CA TRP A 298 17.11 6.86 -1.67
C TRP A 298 16.25 5.75 -2.30
N ALA A 299 14.97 6.03 -2.48
CA ALA A 299 14.05 5.15 -3.18
C ALA A 299 13.28 5.90 -4.27
N SER A 300 13.06 5.23 -5.40
CA SER A 300 12.29 5.78 -6.53
C SER A 300 11.49 4.70 -7.21
N SER A 301 10.32 5.03 -7.71
CA SER A 301 9.47 4.13 -8.50
C SER A 301 8.97 4.83 -9.76
N VAL A 302 8.88 4.07 -10.85
CA VAL A 302 8.16 4.44 -12.07
C VAL A 302 7.12 3.38 -12.33
N ILE A 303 5.87 3.79 -12.54
CA ILE A 303 4.72 2.90 -12.66
C ILE A 303 3.85 3.32 -13.83
N TRP A 304 3.40 2.35 -14.60
CA TRP A 304 2.35 2.48 -15.57
C TRP A 304 1.19 1.57 -15.18
N GLY A 305 -0.02 2.08 -15.32
CA GLY A 305 -1.25 1.32 -15.16
C GLY A 305 -2.24 1.62 -16.30
N ARG A 306 -3.01 0.62 -16.68
CA ARG A 306 -4.05 0.75 -17.69
C ARG A 306 -5.26 -0.08 -17.30
N ASN A 307 -6.43 0.55 -17.30
CA ASN A 307 -7.73 -0.12 -17.24
C ASN A 307 -8.39 -0.07 -18.62
N HIS A 308 -8.83 -1.23 -19.12
CA HIS A 308 -9.76 -1.34 -20.22
C HIS A 308 -11.16 -1.62 -19.64
N LYS A 309 -12.03 -0.62 -19.63
CA LYS A 309 -13.44 -0.73 -19.20
C LYS A 309 -14.26 -1.41 -20.32
N THR A 310 -14.73 -2.63 -20.08
CA THR A 310 -15.32 -3.48 -21.14
C THR A 310 -16.67 -3.00 -21.60
N ALA A 311 -17.49 -2.44 -20.71
CA ALA A 311 -18.82 -1.93 -21.07
C ALA A 311 -18.73 -0.66 -21.94
N GLN A 312 -17.81 0.25 -21.63
CA GLN A 312 -17.62 1.52 -22.32
C GLN A 312 -16.62 1.40 -23.50
N GLN A 313 -15.95 0.25 -23.66
CA GLN A 313 -14.87 0.02 -24.64
C GLN A 313 -13.79 1.11 -24.58
N ARG A 314 -13.45 1.54 -23.35
CA ARG A 314 -12.56 2.67 -23.10
C ARG A 314 -11.27 2.22 -22.44
N ASN A 315 -10.17 2.87 -22.77
CA ASN A 315 -8.88 2.67 -22.15
C ASN A 315 -8.47 3.90 -21.36
N LEU A 316 -8.19 3.73 -20.08
CA LEU A 316 -7.64 4.75 -19.21
C LEU A 316 -6.21 4.38 -18.86
N ASN A 317 -5.30 5.32 -18.96
CA ASN A 317 -3.89 5.11 -18.61
C ASN A 317 -3.48 6.02 -17.46
N SER A 318 -2.54 5.53 -16.68
CA SER A 318 -1.85 6.31 -15.66
C SER A 318 -0.35 6.07 -15.73
N TYR A 319 0.40 7.14 -15.50
CA TYR A 319 1.86 7.14 -15.40
C TYR A 319 2.21 7.85 -14.10
N LEU A 320 3.06 7.23 -13.30
CA LEU A 320 3.54 7.76 -12.04
C LEU A 320 5.06 7.64 -11.97
N ALA A 321 5.71 8.71 -11.53
CA ALA A 321 7.10 8.68 -11.10
C ALA A 321 7.19 9.33 -9.72
N GLU A 322 7.76 8.63 -8.75
CA GLU A 322 7.92 9.16 -7.42
C GLU A 322 9.28 8.80 -6.81
N SER A 323 9.72 9.63 -5.88
CA SER A 323 11.01 9.47 -5.22
C SER A 323 10.98 10.00 -3.80
N VAL A 324 11.70 9.34 -2.89
CA VAL A 324 12.02 9.83 -1.55
C VAL A 324 13.51 9.75 -1.32
N LEU A 325 14.08 10.86 -0.87
CA LEU A 325 15.47 10.96 -0.42
C LEU A 325 15.50 11.26 1.08
N GLN A 326 15.93 10.27 1.86
CA GLN A 326 16.28 10.49 3.26
C GLN A 326 17.73 10.93 3.37
N PHE A 327 18.01 12.00 4.12
CA PHE A 327 19.37 12.47 4.42
C PHE A 327 19.48 12.89 5.87
N GLU A 328 20.72 12.92 6.39
CA GLU A 328 21.01 13.19 7.80
C GLU A 328 20.17 12.30 8.76
N ARG A 329 19.73 11.12 8.31
CA ARG A 329 18.92 10.11 9.03
C ARG A 329 17.54 10.57 9.49
N ARG A 330 17.16 11.83 9.30
CA ARG A 330 15.93 12.41 9.85
C ARG A 330 15.16 13.35 8.91
N ASN A 331 15.72 13.66 7.76
CA ASN A 331 15.09 14.56 6.81
C ASN A 331 14.72 13.79 5.56
N TYR A 332 13.52 14.04 5.02
CA TYR A 332 13.01 13.38 3.84
C TYR A 332 12.51 14.44 2.86
N VAL A 333 12.99 14.40 1.64
CA VAL A 333 12.43 15.14 0.50
C VAL A 333 11.72 14.15 -0.38
N THR A 334 10.48 14.44 -0.74
CA THR A 334 9.64 13.61 -1.59
C THR A 334 9.22 14.37 -2.83
N GLY A 335 9.14 13.67 -3.94
CA GLY A 335 8.57 14.19 -5.18
C GLY A 335 7.71 13.12 -5.85
N ARG A 336 6.58 13.53 -6.44
CA ARG A 336 5.71 12.65 -7.23
C ARG A 336 5.18 13.42 -8.44
N VAL A 337 5.19 12.79 -9.58
CA VAL A 337 4.55 13.28 -10.81
C VAL A 337 3.60 12.19 -11.29
N GLU A 338 2.36 12.56 -11.56
CA GLU A 338 1.32 11.67 -12.04
C GLU A 338 0.64 12.26 -13.27
N LEU A 339 0.47 11.45 -14.30
CA LEU A 339 -0.33 11.76 -15.49
C LEU A 339 -1.42 10.70 -15.60
N VAL A 340 -2.69 11.08 -15.39
CA VAL A 340 -3.80 10.14 -15.19
C VAL A 340 -4.97 10.51 -16.09
N ASP A 341 -5.50 9.54 -16.80
CA ASP A 341 -6.78 9.64 -17.50
C ASP A 341 -7.91 9.43 -16.48
N LYS A 342 -8.86 10.37 -16.43
CA LYS A 342 -10.03 10.37 -15.56
C LYS A 342 -11.30 10.49 -16.39
N ASP A 343 -12.30 9.66 -16.12
CA ASP A 343 -13.59 9.66 -16.82
C ASP A 343 -14.81 9.79 -15.88
N GLU A 344 -14.57 9.85 -14.56
CA GLU A 344 -15.59 9.90 -13.50
C GLU A 344 -15.63 11.25 -12.75
N LEU A 345 -14.99 12.31 -13.31
CA LEU A 345 -14.83 13.61 -12.61
C LEU A 345 -16.15 14.36 -12.37
N PHE A 346 -17.25 13.92 -12.94
CA PHE A 346 -18.55 14.57 -12.85
C PHE A 346 -19.69 13.60 -12.57
N ASP A 347 -19.42 12.40 -12.06
CA ASP A 347 -20.42 11.39 -11.70
C ASP A 347 -21.39 11.89 -10.61
N ASP A 348 -20.97 12.89 -9.83
CA ASP A 348 -21.82 13.64 -8.90
C ASP A 348 -22.75 14.66 -9.60
N GLN A 349 -22.57 14.93 -10.90
CA GLN A 349 -23.31 15.92 -11.72
C GLN A 349 -23.65 15.35 -13.11
N PRO A 350 -24.59 14.39 -13.23
CA PRO A 350 -24.84 13.65 -14.49
C PRO A 350 -25.20 14.53 -15.70
N GLN A 351 -25.91 15.66 -15.50
CA GLN A 351 -26.25 16.58 -16.60
C GLN A 351 -25.00 17.29 -17.15
N LEU A 352 -24.07 17.64 -16.28
CA LEU A 352 -22.81 18.27 -16.68
C LEU A 352 -21.90 17.24 -17.36
N GLU A 353 -21.83 16.03 -16.85
CA GLU A 353 -21.11 14.93 -17.46
C GLU A 353 -21.57 14.69 -18.90
N GLU A 354 -22.89 14.56 -19.12
CA GLU A 354 -23.47 14.40 -20.45
C GLU A 354 -23.14 15.58 -21.39
N GLN A 355 -23.22 16.80 -20.88
CA GLN A 355 -22.85 18.00 -21.66
C GLN A 355 -21.38 17.96 -22.06
N LEU A 356 -20.45 17.65 -21.14
CA LEU A 356 -19.03 17.56 -21.41
C LEU A 356 -18.70 16.42 -22.38
N ALA A 357 -19.36 15.27 -22.22
CA ALA A 357 -19.18 14.14 -23.13
C ALA A 357 -19.50 14.50 -24.58
N ARG A 358 -20.52 15.36 -24.81
CA ARG A 358 -20.90 15.85 -26.15
C ARG A 358 -19.96 16.90 -26.70
N THR A 359 -19.33 17.72 -25.85
CA THR A 359 -18.59 18.93 -26.28
C THR A 359 -17.08 18.80 -26.19
N ALA A 360 -16.58 18.02 -25.24
CA ALA A 360 -15.16 17.93 -24.88
C ALA A 360 -14.65 16.48 -24.72
N GLY A 361 -15.55 15.50 -24.79
CA GLY A 361 -15.24 14.08 -24.51
C GLY A 361 -15.44 13.71 -23.07
N SER A 362 -15.36 12.39 -22.80
CA SER A 362 -15.64 11.79 -21.48
C SER A 362 -14.36 11.39 -20.72
N THR A 363 -13.18 11.75 -21.22
CA THR A 363 -11.90 11.41 -20.55
C THR A 363 -11.02 12.65 -20.49
N PHE A 364 -10.60 12.98 -19.29
CA PHE A 364 -9.79 14.15 -19.01
C PHE A 364 -8.43 13.73 -18.45
N ARG A 365 -7.36 14.20 -19.07
CA ARG A 365 -6.00 13.90 -18.62
C ARG A 365 -5.54 14.93 -17.63
N VAL A 366 -5.33 14.49 -16.39
CA VAL A 366 -4.86 15.34 -15.27
C VAL A 366 -3.39 15.07 -15.02
N LEU A 367 -2.62 16.14 -14.85
CA LEU A 367 -1.22 16.10 -14.46
C LEU A 367 -1.08 16.69 -13.07
N ALA A 368 -0.46 15.94 -12.13
CA ALA A 368 -0.21 16.38 -10.75
C ALA A 368 1.29 16.36 -10.45
N TYR A 369 1.78 17.41 -9.79
CA TYR A 369 3.16 17.55 -9.31
C TYR A 369 3.13 17.74 -7.80
N THR A 370 3.64 16.77 -7.04
CA THR A 370 3.74 16.85 -5.58
C THR A 370 5.20 17.00 -5.18
N LEU A 371 5.47 17.96 -4.30
CA LEU A 371 6.75 18.13 -3.62
C LEU A 371 6.50 18.18 -2.11
N GLY A 372 7.24 17.41 -1.34
CA GLY A 372 7.07 17.33 0.10
C GLY A 372 8.40 17.31 0.87
N TYR A 373 8.29 17.66 2.13
CA TYR A 373 9.37 17.56 3.11
C TYR A 373 8.84 17.06 4.44
N THR A 374 9.56 16.10 5.02
CA THR A 374 9.29 15.58 6.37
C THR A 374 10.56 15.60 7.19
N ARG A 375 10.45 15.92 8.49
CA ARG A 375 11.54 15.87 9.44
C ARG A 375 11.17 15.06 10.68
N ASP A 376 11.97 14.08 11.04
CA ASP A 376 11.84 13.34 12.28
C ASP A 376 12.16 14.23 13.49
N VAL A 377 11.25 14.17 14.48
CA VAL A 377 11.27 15.01 15.68
C VAL A 377 11.13 14.15 16.93
N ASN A 378 11.87 13.46 17.47
CA ASN A 378 11.84 12.51 18.60
C ASN A 378 10.92 12.91 19.78
N LEU A 379 9.63 13.09 19.52
CA LEU A 379 8.64 13.48 20.54
C LEU A 379 8.35 12.35 21.53
N VAL A 380 8.41 11.10 21.06
CA VAL A 380 8.06 9.91 21.83
C VAL A 380 9.16 8.88 21.73
N ARG A 381 9.59 8.31 22.85
CA ARG A 381 10.78 7.44 22.92
C ARG A 381 10.69 6.16 22.08
N TRP A 382 9.50 5.60 21.97
CA TRP A 382 9.22 4.31 21.29
C TRP A 382 8.62 4.47 19.89
N LEU A 383 8.44 5.72 19.42
CA LEU A 383 7.98 6.06 18.07
C LEU A 383 9.04 6.88 17.34
N VAL A 384 9.09 6.72 16.03
CA VAL A 384 9.70 7.70 15.12
C VAL A 384 8.60 8.68 14.72
N THR A 385 8.57 9.85 15.36
CA THR A 385 7.62 10.91 15.06
C THR A 385 8.22 11.89 14.08
N GLY A 386 7.42 12.44 13.17
CA GLY A 386 7.84 13.42 12.17
C GLY A 386 6.81 14.52 11.98
N ILE A 387 7.29 15.68 11.54
CA ILE A 387 6.46 16.79 11.07
C ILE A 387 6.77 16.98 9.60
N GLY A 388 5.75 17.09 8.77
CA GLY A 388 5.91 17.23 7.34
C GLY A 388 4.81 18.03 6.68
N GLY A 389 5.03 18.33 5.41
CA GLY A 389 4.03 18.91 4.53
C GLY A 389 4.37 18.63 3.09
N ASN A 390 3.36 18.67 2.23
CA ASN A 390 3.54 18.61 0.79
C ASN A 390 2.58 19.58 0.08
N LEU A 391 2.99 20.00 -1.09
CA LEU A 391 2.23 20.81 -2.03
C LEU A 391 2.04 20.02 -3.31
N THR A 392 0.80 19.92 -3.78
CA THR A 392 0.48 19.37 -5.09
C THR A 392 -0.09 20.46 -5.98
N LEU A 393 0.48 20.63 -7.17
CA LEU A 393 -0.01 21.51 -8.22
C LEU A 393 -0.59 20.67 -9.34
N TYR A 394 -1.77 21.06 -9.82
CA TYR A 394 -2.45 20.35 -10.90
C TYR A 394 -2.48 21.15 -12.20
N SER A 395 -2.33 20.42 -13.31
CA SER A 395 -2.58 20.97 -14.64
C SER A 395 -3.71 20.17 -15.29
N VAL A 396 -4.74 20.89 -15.71
CA VAL A 396 -6.00 20.32 -16.21
C VAL A 396 -6.31 20.81 -17.61
N PRO A 397 -7.04 20.00 -18.43
CA PRO A 397 -7.52 20.41 -19.74
C PRO A 397 -8.41 21.67 -19.67
N ALA A 398 -8.38 22.49 -20.69
CA ALA A 398 -9.17 23.73 -20.75
C ALA A 398 -10.68 23.50 -20.52
N ALA A 399 -11.20 22.38 -20.98
CA ALA A 399 -12.62 22.04 -20.86
C ALA A 399 -13.13 21.96 -19.42
N ILE A 400 -12.29 21.57 -18.48
CA ILE A 400 -12.69 21.41 -17.06
C ILE A 400 -12.20 22.55 -16.15
N ARG A 401 -11.39 23.49 -16.65
CA ARG A 401 -10.95 24.68 -15.87
C ARG A 401 -12.10 25.49 -15.28
N PRO A 402 -13.23 25.69 -15.97
CA PRO A 402 -14.36 26.42 -15.36
C PRO A 402 -14.88 25.83 -14.05
N TYR A 403 -14.66 24.53 -13.84
CA TYR A 403 -15.14 23.77 -12.67
C TYR A 403 -14.07 23.56 -11.60
N TYR A 404 -12.79 23.56 -11.96
CA TYR A 404 -11.67 23.29 -11.04
C TYR A 404 -10.78 24.53 -10.79
N GLY A 405 -10.89 25.57 -11.64
CA GLY A 405 -9.99 26.71 -11.65
C GLY A 405 -8.81 26.49 -12.61
N ASP A 406 -8.09 27.57 -12.90
CA ASP A 406 -6.95 27.55 -13.83
C ASP A 406 -5.72 26.83 -13.25
N HIS A 407 -5.54 26.93 -11.93
CA HIS A 407 -4.38 26.40 -11.19
C HIS A 407 -4.81 25.78 -9.88
N PRO A 408 -5.55 24.63 -9.93
CA PRO A 408 -5.92 23.94 -8.70
C PRO A 408 -4.67 23.44 -7.98
N ALA A 409 -4.69 23.49 -6.65
CA ALA A 409 -3.60 23.06 -5.80
C ALA A 409 -4.12 22.42 -4.51
N ALA A 410 -3.34 21.53 -3.92
CA ALA A 410 -3.59 20.96 -2.60
C ALA A 410 -2.35 21.13 -1.71
N PHE A 411 -2.55 21.46 -0.47
CA PHE A 411 -1.52 21.55 0.55
C PHE A 411 -1.87 20.63 1.71
N LEU A 412 -0.96 19.74 2.10
CA LEU A 412 -1.09 18.91 3.29
C LEU A 412 -0.02 19.27 4.30
N PHE A 413 -0.41 19.51 5.52
CA PHE A 413 0.47 19.59 6.68
C PHE A 413 0.17 18.42 7.61
N PHE A 414 1.20 17.71 8.11
CA PHE A 414 0.95 16.50 8.88
C PHE A 414 1.96 16.21 9.98
N LEU A 415 1.47 15.50 10.99
CA LEU A 415 2.27 14.78 11.95
C LEU A 415 2.28 13.31 11.54
N ARG A 416 3.45 12.67 11.58
CA ARG A 416 3.63 11.25 11.29
C ARG A 416 4.16 10.51 12.52
N ALA A 417 3.65 9.31 12.78
CA ALA A 417 4.16 8.39 13.78
C ALA A 417 4.38 7.00 13.17
N ARG A 418 5.59 6.44 13.33
CA ARG A 418 5.94 5.06 12.96
C ARG A 418 6.44 4.29 14.17
N LEU A 419 6.25 2.98 14.19
CA LEU A 419 6.88 2.13 15.21
C LEU A 419 8.40 2.22 15.04
N LYS A 420 9.11 2.42 16.17
CA LYS A 420 10.56 2.47 16.15
C LYS A 420 11.10 1.04 16.10
N GLY A 421 11.67 0.63 14.97
CA GLY A 421 12.35 -0.63 14.83
C GLY A 421 13.57 -0.72 15.79
N ALA A 422 13.91 -1.95 16.20
CA ALA A 422 15.24 -2.18 16.74
C ALA A 422 16.24 -1.86 15.62
N GLY A 423 17.18 -0.96 15.88
CA GLY A 423 18.19 -0.54 14.90
C GLY A 423 18.85 -1.75 14.19
N PRO A 424 19.58 -1.54 13.09
CA PRO A 424 20.10 -2.63 12.29
C PRO A 424 20.83 -3.63 13.19
N MET A 425 20.42 -4.91 13.12
CA MET A 425 21.18 -5.98 13.78
C MET A 425 22.59 -5.90 13.19
N SER A 426 23.54 -5.48 14.01
CA SER A 426 24.95 -5.57 13.65
C SER A 426 25.20 -7.01 13.22
N HIS A 427 25.54 -7.21 11.94
CA HIS A 427 26.07 -8.47 11.50
C HIS A 427 27.30 -8.74 12.38
N MET A 428 27.18 -9.65 13.34
CA MET A 428 28.34 -10.21 14.00
C MET A 428 29.14 -10.92 12.90
N HIS A 429 30.16 -10.25 12.41
CA HIS A 429 31.25 -10.90 11.71
C HIS A 429 31.84 -11.90 12.69
N HIS A 430 31.53 -13.18 12.52
CA HIS A 430 32.42 -14.22 13.03
C HIS A 430 33.68 -14.11 12.22
N GLY A 431 34.69 -13.44 12.80
CA GLY A 431 36.04 -13.44 12.32
C GLY A 431 36.61 -14.85 12.47
N SER A 432 37.22 -15.32 11.38
CA SER A 432 38.23 -16.37 11.16
C SER A 432 38.45 -17.37 12.28
#